data_e3377147ac889b210e3470e07d183b73
#
_entry.id   e3377147ac889b210e3470e07d183b73
#
_cell.length_a   1.000
_cell.length_b   1.000
_cell.length_c   1.000
_cell.angle_alpha   90.00
_cell.angle_beta   90.00
_cell.angle_gamma   90.00
#
_symmetry.space_group_name_H-M   'P 1'
#
loop_
_entity.id
_entity.type
_entity.pdbx_description
1 polymer ?
#
loop_
_entity_poly.entity_id
_entity_poly.type
_entity_poly.pdbx_seq_one_letter_code
_entity_poly.pdbx_strand_id
1 'polypeptide(L)'
;LEYDDVMNKQREIIYGQRRRVLEGMDVKDVIMNMMNTSITHLVQNAFSGVHHLDMTSCQELLRQVEGLYFPKYAVRFSQEQLDAMDAQAVTDAFTQAAAAYYQQKEDEFTAPVMREVERVVLLRVVDEYWMEHIDAMSDLRQGIRLRAYAQTDPIIAYKKESLEMFEEMIAAIQDETVRRLYSVRLKKNEEVKRERVANATSESVGGDGTVKKQPRKVKKIGRNEPCPCGSGKKYKNCCGRNA
;
A
#
# COMPACT_ATOMS: atom_id res chain seq x y z
N LEU A 1 -13.05 28.53 17.98
CA LEU A 1 -12.59 29.20 16.75
C LEU A 1 -11.09 29.01 16.53
N GLU A 2 -10.19 29.47 17.43
CA GLU A 2 -8.74 29.40 17.17
C GLU A 2 -8.16 27.98 17.08
N TYR A 3 -8.68 27.03 17.83
CA TYR A 3 -8.30 25.60 17.72
C TYR A 3 -8.73 25.00 16.37
N ASP A 4 -9.89 25.41 15.88
CA ASP A 4 -10.43 24.92 14.61
C ASP A 4 -9.69 25.52 13.41
N ASP A 5 -9.18 26.76 13.54
CA ASP A 5 -8.37 27.42 12.51
C ASP A 5 -7.06 26.68 12.22
N VAL A 6 -6.42 26.13 13.26
CA VAL A 6 -5.19 25.33 13.08
C VAL A 6 -5.49 24.07 12.27
N MET A 7 -6.51 23.32 12.66
CA MET A 7 -6.92 22.11 11.94
C MET A 7 -7.36 22.39 10.50
N ASN A 8 -8.05 23.52 10.28
CA ASN A 8 -8.48 23.91 8.93
C ASN A 8 -7.28 24.21 8.02
N LYS A 9 -6.26 24.92 8.51
CA LYS A 9 -5.04 25.18 7.76
C LYS A 9 -4.30 23.89 7.40
N GLN A 10 -4.14 22.97 8.35
CA GLN A 10 -3.52 21.67 8.09
C GLN A 10 -4.32 20.87 7.07
N ARG A 11 -5.66 20.89 7.18
CA ARG A 11 -6.56 20.23 6.21
C ARG A 11 -6.42 20.82 4.80
N GLU A 12 -6.36 22.13 4.68
CA GLU A 12 -6.17 22.80 3.38
C GLU A 12 -4.86 22.38 2.72
N ILE A 13 -3.77 22.25 3.49
CA ILE A 13 -2.47 21.79 2.98
C ILE A 13 -2.58 20.36 2.45
N ILE A 14 -3.08 19.43 3.28
CA ILE A 14 -3.18 18.00 2.93
C ILE A 14 -4.13 17.78 1.75
N TYR A 15 -5.32 18.38 1.79
CA TYR A 15 -6.30 18.22 0.72
C TYR A 15 -5.88 18.92 -0.57
N GLY A 16 -5.17 20.04 -0.48
CA GLY A 16 -4.58 20.71 -1.63
C GLY A 16 -3.51 19.87 -2.31
N GLN A 17 -2.63 19.22 -1.55
CA GLN A 17 -1.64 18.29 -2.09
C GLN A 17 -2.30 17.04 -2.70
N ARG A 18 -3.24 16.43 -1.97
CA ARG A 18 -3.99 15.27 -2.43
C ARG A 18 -4.74 15.54 -3.75
N ARG A 19 -5.37 16.71 -3.86
CA ARG A 19 -6.08 17.13 -5.08
C ARG A 19 -5.14 17.22 -6.28
N ARG A 20 -3.97 17.83 -6.14
CA ARG A 20 -2.98 17.93 -7.22
C ARG A 20 -2.53 16.57 -7.72
N VAL A 21 -2.32 15.60 -6.82
CA VAL A 21 -1.97 14.22 -7.16
C VAL A 21 -3.12 13.54 -7.94
N LEU A 22 -4.37 13.75 -7.52
CA LEU A 22 -5.56 13.21 -8.21
C LEU A 22 -5.80 13.84 -9.58
N GLU A 23 -5.49 15.12 -9.74
CA GLU A 23 -5.61 15.87 -11.01
C GLU A 23 -4.48 15.53 -12.01
N GLY A 24 -3.58 14.60 -11.69
CA GLY A 24 -2.57 14.05 -12.59
C GLY A 24 -1.22 14.74 -12.53
N MET A 25 -0.88 15.41 -11.41
CA MET A 25 0.50 15.89 -11.18
C MET A 25 1.47 14.71 -11.30
N ASP A 26 2.59 14.92 -12.01
CA ASP A 26 3.70 13.97 -11.98
C ASP A 26 4.30 13.94 -10.57
N VAL A 27 4.21 12.79 -9.93
CA VAL A 27 4.68 12.62 -8.55
C VAL A 27 6.12 12.14 -8.47
N LYS A 28 6.78 11.85 -9.60
CA LYS A 28 8.17 11.38 -9.64
C LYS A 28 9.12 12.31 -8.89
N ASP A 29 9.08 13.60 -9.20
CA ASP A 29 9.94 14.58 -8.55
C ASP A 29 9.66 14.71 -7.05
N VAL A 30 8.39 14.57 -6.66
CA VAL A 30 7.99 14.57 -5.25
C VAL A 30 8.58 13.36 -4.52
N ILE A 31 8.47 12.16 -5.11
CA ILE A 31 9.06 10.93 -4.56
C ILE A 31 10.58 11.02 -4.47
N MET A 32 11.24 11.53 -5.51
CA MET A 32 12.70 11.71 -5.49
C MET A 32 13.13 12.70 -4.41
N ASN A 33 12.40 13.79 -4.21
CA ASN A 33 12.68 14.74 -3.13
C ASN A 33 12.44 14.11 -1.74
N MET A 34 11.37 13.34 -1.55
CA MET A 34 11.12 12.61 -0.31
C MET A 34 12.28 11.67 0.01
N MET A 35 12.72 10.87 -0.96
CA MET A 35 13.84 9.95 -0.83
C MET A 35 15.14 10.69 -0.45
N ASN A 36 15.46 11.78 -1.15
CA ASN A 36 16.66 12.55 -0.86
C ASN A 36 16.61 13.17 0.55
N THR A 37 15.44 13.67 0.97
CA THR A 37 15.25 14.22 2.31
C THR A 37 15.46 13.16 3.39
N SER A 38 14.83 11.98 3.23
CA SER A 38 14.98 10.89 4.19
C SER A 38 16.43 10.40 4.29
N ILE A 39 17.13 10.22 3.16
CA ILE A 39 18.54 9.83 3.15
C ILE A 39 19.41 10.90 3.83
N THR A 40 19.18 12.17 3.52
CA THR A 40 19.91 13.29 4.11
C THR A 40 19.77 13.31 5.64
N HIS A 41 18.54 13.12 6.15
CA HIS A 41 18.27 13.05 7.59
C HIS A 41 19.00 11.88 8.25
N LEU A 42 18.97 10.69 7.64
CA LEU A 42 19.66 9.51 8.17
C LEU A 42 21.18 9.73 8.25
N VAL A 43 21.77 10.31 7.20
CA VAL A 43 23.20 10.61 7.16
C VAL A 43 23.55 11.70 8.19
N GLN A 44 22.80 12.80 8.25
CA GLN A 44 23.03 13.87 9.23
C GLN A 44 22.96 13.36 10.66
N ASN A 45 22.02 12.48 10.96
CA ASN A 45 21.92 11.86 12.28
C ASN A 45 23.15 11.00 12.61
N ALA A 46 23.66 10.24 11.64
CA ALA A 46 24.86 9.43 11.81
C ALA A 46 26.11 10.28 12.00
N PHE A 47 26.18 11.46 11.38
CA PHE A 47 27.27 12.42 11.53
C PHE A 47 27.10 13.37 12.73
N SER A 48 26.05 13.19 13.55
CA SER A 48 25.80 14.06 14.70
C SER A 48 26.96 14.01 15.69
N GLY A 49 27.71 15.11 15.80
CA GLY A 49 28.86 15.23 16.69
C GLY A 49 30.19 14.65 16.18
N VAL A 50 30.26 14.17 14.93
CA VAL A 50 31.48 13.63 14.31
C VAL A 50 31.70 14.25 12.92
N HIS A 51 32.96 14.36 12.49
CA HIS A 51 33.31 14.85 11.15
C HIS A 51 33.44 13.71 10.12
N HIS A 52 33.84 12.53 10.57
CA HIS A 52 33.99 11.33 9.75
C HIS A 52 33.36 10.14 10.45
N LEU A 53 32.81 9.21 9.67
CA LEU A 53 32.25 7.96 10.21
C LEU A 53 33.37 6.92 10.34
N ASP A 54 33.36 6.21 11.44
CA ASP A 54 34.10 4.95 11.56
C ASP A 54 33.38 3.82 10.81
N MET A 55 34.07 2.71 10.59
CA MET A 55 33.52 1.57 9.86
C MET A 55 32.27 0.98 10.56
N THR A 56 32.20 1.03 11.88
CA THR A 56 31.09 0.49 12.66
C THR A 56 29.83 1.34 12.47
N SER A 57 29.95 2.66 12.62
CA SER A 57 28.84 3.60 12.42
C SER A 57 28.38 3.60 10.96
N CYS A 58 29.30 3.49 10.00
CA CYS A 58 28.97 3.35 8.59
C CYS A 58 28.19 2.05 8.31
N GLN A 59 28.59 0.94 8.89
CA GLN A 59 27.85 -0.34 8.75
C GLN A 59 26.44 -0.25 9.36
N GLU A 60 26.29 0.45 10.46
CA GLU A 60 24.98 0.67 11.09
C GLU A 60 24.06 1.53 10.23
N LEU A 61 24.61 2.61 9.66
CA LEU A 61 23.91 3.44 8.68
C LEU A 61 23.53 2.64 7.42
N LEU A 62 24.43 1.82 6.89
CA LEU A 62 24.15 0.95 5.74
C LEU A 62 23.02 -0.05 6.03
N ARG A 63 22.93 -0.60 7.25
CA ARG A 63 21.81 -1.48 7.63
C ARG A 63 20.44 -0.77 7.59
N GLN A 64 20.42 0.53 7.84
CA GLN A 64 19.17 1.31 7.80
C GLN A 64 18.72 1.62 6.36
N VAL A 65 19.66 1.81 5.45
CA VAL A 65 19.37 2.22 4.06
C VAL A 65 19.35 1.07 3.06
N GLU A 66 20.15 0.01 3.28
CA GLU A 66 20.20 -1.15 2.41
C GLU A 66 18.90 -1.97 2.46
N GLY A 67 18.42 -2.40 1.32
CA GLY A 67 17.16 -3.14 1.19
C GLY A 67 15.92 -2.27 1.26
N LEU A 68 16.07 -0.99 1.67
CA LEU A 68 15.02 0.01 1.65
C LEU A 68 15.16 0.95 0.47
N TYR A 69 16.29 1.67 0.33
CA TYR A 69 16.51 2.64 -0.75
C TYR A 69 17.30 2.07 -1.93
N PHE A 70 18.12 1.08 -1.70
CA PHE A 70 18.91 0.39 -2.74
C PHE A 70 19.24 -1.04 -2.30
N PRO A 71 19.63 -1.94 -3.24
CA PRO A 71 19.95 -3.34 -2.92
C PRO A 71 21.13 -3.43 -1.95
N LYS A 72 21.16 -4.54 -1.19
CA LYS A 72 22.31 -4.84 -0.33
C LYS A 72 23.59 -4.87 -1.17
N TYR A 73 24.64 -4.28 -0.62
CA TYR A 73 25.96 -4.21 -1.23
C TYR A 73 26.08 -3.30 -2.46
N ALA A 74 25.08 -2.48 -2.76
CA ALA A 74 25.15 -1.50 -3.84
C ALA A 74 26.18 -0.38 -3.56
N VAL A 75 26.35 -0.03 -2.29
CA VAL A 75 27.35 0.95 -1.83
C VAL A 75 28.28 0.30 -0.83
N ARG A 76 29.56 0.54 -0.98
CA ARG A 76 30.59 0.07 -0.07
C ARG A 76 31.66 1.15 0.05
N PHE A 77 32.16 1.32 1.27
CA PHE A 77 33.26 2.25 1.55
C PHE A 77 34.42 1.48 2.20
N SER A 78 35.64 1.84 1.84
CA SER A 78 36.84 1.45 2.61
C SER A 78 37.05 2.44 3.74
N GLN A 79 37.89 2.08 4.75
CA GLN A 79 38.22 2.99 5.84
C GLN A 79 38.88 4.27 5.31
N GLU A 80 39.77 4.16 4.35
CA GLU A 80 40.44 5.30 3.70
C GLU A 80 39.45 6.26 3.03
N GLN A 81 38.40 5.73 2.43
CA GLN A 81 37.32 6.55 1.84
C GLN A 81 36.51 7.26 2.92
N LEU A 82 36.13 6.56 4.01
CA LEU A 82 35.39 7.15 5.12
C LEU A 82 36.16 8.27 5.81
N ASP A 83 37.48 8.13 5.96
CA ASP A 83 38.35 9.14 6.55
C ASP A 83 38.45 10.41 5.69
N ALA A 84 38.15 10.30 4.38
CA ALA A 84 38.16 11.41 3.43
C ALA A 84 36.78 11.99 3.11
N MET A 85 35.69 11.30 3.50
CA MET A 85 34.33 11.70 3.17
C MET A 85 33.66 12.46 4.32
N ASP A 86 32.96 13.53 3.97
CA ASP A 86 32.05 14.25 4.84
C ASP A 86 30.60 13.74 4.70
N ALA A 87 29.70 14.30 5.47
CA ALA A 87 28.28 13.94 5.42
C ALA A 87 27.67 14.14 4.03
N GLN A 88 28.10 15.18 3.31
CA GLN A 88 27.59 15.47 1.96
C GLN A 88 28.03 14.40 0.96
N ALA A 89 29.29 14.00 0.98
CA ALA A 89 29.81 12.97 0.09
C ALA A 89 29.14 11.61 0.30
N VAL A 90 28.82 11.24 1.57
CA VAL A 90 28.07 10.03 1.89
C VAL A 90 26.61 10.15 1.41
N THR A 91 25.98 11.31 1.62
CA THR A 91 24.62 11.59 1.14
C THR A 91 24.56 11.46 -0.39
N ASP A 92 25.50 12.05 -1.11
CA ASP A 92 25.54 12.00 -2.57
C ASP A 92 25.71 10.55 -3.09
N ALA A 93 26.55 9.75 -2.44
CA ALA A 93 26.72 8.34 -2.79
C ALA A 93 25.43 7.53 -2.58
N PHE A 94 24.73 7.76 -1.49
CA PHE A 94 23.46 7.06 -1.21
C PHE A 94 22.33 7.51 -2.11
N THR A 95 22.19 8.81 -2.35
CA THR A 95 21.15 9.34 -3.26
C THR A 95 21.37 8.89 -4.69
N GLN A 96 22.61 8.81 -5.14
CA GLN A 96 22.95 8.28 -6.46
C GLN A 96 22.58 6.79 -6.58
N ALA A 97 22.91 5.99 -5.57
CA ALA A 97 22.57 4.57 -5.55
C ALA A 97 21.04 4.35 -5.52
N ALA A 98 20.33 5.15 -4.73
CA ALA A 98 18.88 5.10 -4.64
C ALA A 98 18.20 5.52 -5.95
N ALA A 99 18.70 6.57 -6.60
CA ALA A 99 18.22 7.01 -7.91
C ALA A 99 18.43 5.93 -9.00
N ALA A 100 19.59 5.28 -9.00
CA ALA A 100 19.89 4.18 -9.92
C ALA A 100 18.94 2.99 -9.70
N TYR A 101 18.66 2.64 -8.44
CA TYR A 101 17.72 1.57 -8.12
C TYR A 101 16.26 1.94 -8.46
N TYR A 102 15.88 3.20 -8.26
CA TYR A 102 14.59 3.69 -8.71
C TYR A 102 14.43 3.56 -10.23
N GLN A 103 15.46 3.95 -11.00
CA GLN A 103 15.43 3.81 -12.45
C GLN A 103 15.32 2.34 -12.89
N GLN A 104 16.03 1.43 -12.22
CA GLN A 104 15.89 -0.01 -12.47
C GLN A 104 14.47 -0.50 -12.23
N LYS A 105 13.81 -0.03 -11.17
CA LYS A 105 12.40 -0.35 -10.90
C LYS A 105 11.48 0.25 -11.98
N GLU A 106 11.71 1.49 -12.39
CA GLU A 106 10.90 2.11 -13.45
C GLU A 106 11.02 1.34 -14.78
N ASP A 107 12.20 0.84 -15.11
CA ASP A 107 12.42 0.00 -16.29
C ASP A 107 11.71 -1.37 -16.17
N GLU A 108 11.69 -1.95 -14.97
CA GLU A 108 10.98 -3.21 -14.70
C GLU A 108 9.46 -3.06 -14.79
N PHE A 109 8.91 -1.97 -14.23
CA PHE A 109 7.47 -1.72 -14.14
C PHE A 109 6.89 -1.08 -15.41
N THR A 110 7.69 -0.44 -16.22
CA THR A 110 7.35 0.58 -17.21
C THR A 110 6.93 1.91 -16.60
N ALA A 111 7.29 3.03 -17.23
CA ALA A 111 7.05 4.37 -16.67
C ALA A 111 5.56 4.65 -16.35
N PRO A 112 4.56 4.29 -17.20
CA PRO A 112 3.15 4.54 -16.87
C PRO A 112 2.67 3.77 -15.65
N VAL A 113 3.09 2.51 -15.49
CA VAL A 113 2.72 1.68 -14.33
C VAL A 113 3.40 2.21 -13.08
N MET A 114 4.66 2.64 -13.17
CA MET A 114 5.37 3.24 -12.03
C MET A 114 4.68 4.50 -11.54
N ARG A 115 4.26 5.42 -12.44
CA ARG A 115 3.46 6.63 -12.09
C ARG A 115 2.17 6.29 -11.35
N GLU A 116 1.49 5.23 -11.77
CA GLU A 116 0.27 4.79 -11.10
C GLU A 116 0.56 4.22 -9.71
N VAL A 117 1.59 3.39 -9.57
CA VAL A 117 2.01 2.84 -8.27
C VAL A 117 2.39 3.96 -7.29
N GLU A 118 3.17 4.93 -7.73
CA GLU A 118 3.56 6.09 -6.92
C GLU A 118 2.34 6.87 -6.42
N ARG A 119 1.39 7.16 -7.33
CA ARG A 119 0.16 7.87 -6.99
C ARG A 119 -0.66 7.11 -5.96
N VAL A 120 -0.87 5.81 -6.19
CA VAL A 120 -1.68 4.97 -5.28
C VAL A 120 -1.01 4.85 -3.92
N VAL A 121 0.31 4.61 -3.86
CA VAL A 121 1.05 4.49 -2.62
C VAL A 121 1.01 5.80 -1.84
N LEU A 122 1.33 6.93 -2.49
CA LEU A 122 1.33 8.24 -1.85
C LEU A 122 -0.04 8.60 -1.27
N LEU A 123 -1.12 8.46 -2.07
CA LEU A 123 -2.48 8.77 -1.61
C LEU A 123 -2.88 7.91 -0.42
N ARG A 124 -2.55 6.62 -0.45
CA ARG A 124 -2.88 5.70 0.63
C ARG A 124 -2.15 6.04 1.93
N VAL A 125 -0.86 6.33 1.84
CA VAL A 125 -0.07 6.72 3.01
C VAL A 125 -0.57 8.04 3.59
N VAL A 126 -0.83 9.04 2.75
CA VAL A 126 -1.40 10.32 3.19
C VAL A 126 -2.73 10.12 3.90
N ASP A 127 -3.63 9.29 3.35
CA ASP A 127 -4.93 9.04 3.96
C ASP A 127 -4.79 8.34 5.34
N GLU A 128 -3.91 7.35 5.48
CA GLU A 128 -3.66 6.64 6.74
C GLU A 128 -3.13 7.59 7.82
N TYR A 129 -2.05 8.31 7.56
CA TYR A 129 -1.42 9.21 8.53
C TYR A 129 -2.28 10.43 8.85
N TRP A 130 -3.04 10.94 7.87
CA TRP A 130 -3.96 12.05 8.11
C TRP A 130 -5.09 11.66 9.07
N MET A 131 -5.65 10.45 8.95
CA MET A 131 -6.67 9.96 9.88
C MET A 131 -6.12 9.82 11.29
N GLU A 132 -4.93 9.24 11.46
CA GLU A 132 -4.26 9.13 12.76
C GLU A 132 -3.97 10.52 13.35
N HIS A 133 -3.56 11.47 12.53
CA HIS A 133 -3.30 12.84 12.97
C HIS A 133 -4.57 13.57 13.47
N ILE A 134 -5.70 13.39 12.80
CA ILE A 134 -6.98 13.95 13.26
C ILE A 134 -7.33 13.45 14.66
N ASP A 135 -7.16 12.15 14.91
CA ASP A 135 -7.43 11.55 16.22
C ASP A 135 -6.45 12.08 17.27
N ALA A 136 -5.16 12.12 16.97
CA ALA A 136 -4.13 12.67 17.86
C ALA A 136 -4.36 14.17 18.19
N MET A 137 -4.80 14.96 17.23
CA MET A 137 -5.16 16.38 17.44
C MET A 137 -6.41 16.54 18.31
N SER A 138 -7.35 15.60 18.21
CA SER A 138 -8.52 15.58 19.11
C SER A 138 -8.09 15.33 20.57
N ASP A 139 -7.16 14.40 20.78
CA ASP A 139 -6.60 14.08 22.09
C ASP A 139 -5.77 15.25 22.65
N LEU A 140 -4.95 15.89 21.81
CA LEU A 140 -4.21 17.09 22.16
C LEU A 140 -5.16 18.20 22.66
N ARG A 141 -6.25 18.44 21.93
CA ARG A 141 -7.26 19.45 22.30
C ARG A 141 -7.90 19.19 23.67
N GLN A 142 -8.12 17.93 24.01
CA GLN A 142 -8.66 17.54 25.32
C GLN A 142 -7.59 17.72 26.42
N GLY A 143 -6.36 17.27 26.14
CA GLY A 143 -5.25 17.31 27.09
C GLY A 143 -4.75 18.71 27.42
N ILE A 144 -4.76 19.64 26.45
CA ILE A 144 -4.23 21.00 26.62
C ILE A 144 -5.03 21.80 27.68
N ARG A 145 -6.33 21.52 27.83
CA ARG A 145 -7.19 22.14 28.85
C ARG A 145 -6.75 21.80 30.26
N LEU A 146 -6.16 20.63 30.47
CA LEU A 146 -5.64 20.19 31.76
C LEU A 146 -4.32 20.90 32.11
N ARG A 147 -3.54 21.31 31.10
CA ARG A 147 -2.27 22.03 31.26
C ARG A 147 -2.45 23.54 31.56
N ALA A 148 -3.65 24.08 31.43
CA ALA A 148 -3.96 25.48 31.74
C ALA A 148 -3.61 25.88 33.18
N TYR A 149 -3.41 24.92 34.07
CA TYR A 149 -2.93 25.15 35.44
C TYR A 149 -1.44 25.53 35.53
N ALA A 150 -0.65 25.40 34.46
CA ALA A 150 0.81 25.56 34.42
C ALA A 150 1.27 26.95 33.94
N GLN A 151 0.47 28.01 34.06
CA GLN A 151 0.79 29.40 33.67
C GLN A 151 1.16 29.65 32.19
N THR A 152 0.93 28.70 31.31
CA THR A 152 1.12 28.83 29.84
C THR A 152 -0.23 29.05 29.19
N ASP A 153 -0.33 29.99 28.25
CA ASP A 153 -1.56 30.18 27.47
C ASP A 153 -1.86 28.87 26.70
N PRO A 154 -3.00 28.24 26.96
CA PRO A 154 -3.36 26.97 26.31
C PRO A 154 -3.38 27.01 24.77
N ILE A 155 -3.69 28.20 24.22
CA ILE A 155 -3.76 28.40 22.75
C ILE A 155 -2.35 28.39 22.16
N ILE A 156 -1.39 29.03 22.80
CA ILE A 156 0.00 29.07 22.37
C ILE A 156 0.60 27.65 22.44
N ALA A 157 0.37 26.96 23.57
CA ALA A 157 0.83 25.60 23.73
C ALA A 157 0.22 24.66 22.64
N TYR A 158 -1.08 24.78 22.38
CA TYR A 158 -1.76 24.01 21.33
C TYR A 158 -1.17 24.29 19.95
N LYS A 159 -0.98 25.55 19.56
CA LYS A 159 -0.40 25.93 18.27
C LYS A 159 1.00 25.35 18.08
N LYS A 160 1.82 25.37 19.14
CA LYS A 160 3.17 24.83 19.10
C LYS A 160 3.16 23.30 18.95
N GLU A 161 2.48 22.60 19.87
CA GLU A 161 2.42 21.14 19.84
C GLU A 161 1.74 20.61 18.56
N SER A 162 0.70 21.30 18.06
CA SER A 162 0.04 20.94 16.81
C SER A 162 0.94 21.08 15.57
N LEU A 163 1.85 22.08 15.58
CA LEU A 163 2.82 22.24 14.50
C LEU A 163 3.85 21.10 14.54
N GLU A 164 4.41 20.82 15.71
CA GLU A 164 5.37 19.71 15.89
C GLU A 164 4.76 18.38 15.45
N MET A 165 3.54 18.05 15.86
CA MET A 165 2.83 16.83 15.45
C MET A 165 2.56 16.80 13.94
N PHE A 166 2.26 17.94 13.32
CA PHE A 166 2.03 18.02 11.88
C PHE A 166 3.33 17.81 11.10
N GLU A 167 4.44 18.38 11.53
CA GLU A 167 5.76 18.19 10.94
C GLU A 167 6.22 16.72 11.06
N GLU A 168 6.02 16.10 12.21
CA GLU A 168 6.28 14.67 12.44
C GLU A 168 5.44 13.79 11.50
N MET A 169 4.16 14.09 11.33
CA MET A 169 3.28 13.39 10.39
C MET A 169 3.79 13.52 8.95
N ILE A 170 4.18 14.72 8.52
CA ILE A 170 4.72 14.93 7.16
C ILE A 170 6.00 14.12 6.95
N ALA A 171 6.91 14.12 7.92
CA ALA A 171 8.13 13.31 7.86
C ALA A 171 7.81 11.81 7.77
N ALA A 172 6.88 11.34 8.60
CA ALA A 172 6.44 9.95 8.58
C ALA A 172 5.78 9.55 7.25
N ILE A 173 4.98 10.44 6.63
CA ILE A 173 4.42 10.23 5.28
C ILE A 173 5.54 10.07 4.25
N GLN A 174 6.58 10.90 4.30
CA GLN A 174 7.71 10.82 3.38
C GLN A 174 8.42 9.47 3.50
N ASP A 175 8.81 9.10 4.70
CA ASP A 175 9.54 7.85 4.97
C ASP A 175 8.71 6.62 4.58
N GLU A 176 7.44 6.57 4.97
CA GLU A 176 6.58 5.44 4.69
C GLU A 176 6.23 5.31 3.20
N THR A 177 6.04 6.44 2.50
CA THR A 177 5.81 6.45 1.06
C THR A 177 6.98 5.84 0.32
N VAL A 178 8.21 6.27 0.63
CA VAL A 178 9.42 5.72 0.03
C VAL A 178 9.58 4.24 0.36
N ARG A 179 9.38 3.86 1.63
CA ARG A 179 9.48 2.46 2.08
C ARG A 179 8.51 1.56 1.32
N ARG A 180 7.23 1.94 1.22
CA ARG A 180 6.23 1.14 0.50
C ARG A 180 6.54 1.06 -0.98
N LEU A 181 6.93 2.17 -1.61
CA LEU A 181 7.25 2.20 -3.01
C LEU A 181 8.40 1.24 -3.37
N TYR A 182 9.48 1.26 -2.58
CA TYR A 182 10.62 0.38 -2.83
C TYR A 182 10.36 -1.09 -2.48
N SER A 183 9.38 -1.37 -1.63
CA SER A 183 8.94 -2.72 -1.29
C SER A 183 7.98 -3.35 -2.30
N VAL A 184 7.35 -2.54 -3.17
CA VAL A 184 6.43 -3.03 -4.21
C VAL A 184 7.16 -3.95 -5.17
N ARG A 185 6.55 -5.08 -5.49
CA ARG A 185 7.02 -6.04 -6.49
C ARG A 185 5.88 -6.37 -7.44
N LEU A 186 6.19 -6.44 -8.73
CA LEU A 186 5.24 -6.96 -9.70
C LEU A 186 5.00 -8.44 -9.42
N LYS A 187 3.75 -8.79 -9.12
CA LYS A 187 3.32 -10.18 -9.30
C LYS A 187 3.19 -10.38 -10.81
N LYS A 188 4.13 -11.08 -11.43
CA LYS A 188 3.86 -11.69 -12.73
C LYS A 188 2.62 -12.54 -12.50
N ASN A 189 1.50 -12.19 -13.16
CA ASN A 189 0.39 -13.10 -13.32
C ASN A 189 0.94 -14.28 -14.15
N GLU A 190 1.55 -15.26 -13.52
CA GLU A 190 1.50 -16.59 -14.03
C GLU A 190 0.01 -16.86 -14.15
N GLU A 191 -0.46 -17.01 -15.38
CA GLU A 191 -1.80 -17.53 -15.61
C GLU A 191 -1.92 -18.74 -14.71
N VAL A 192 -2.69 -18.62 -13.64
CA VAL A 192 -3.08 -19.76 -12.84
C VAL A 192 -3.95 -20.57 -13.80
N LYS A 193 -3.32 -21.41 -14.61
CA LYS A 193 -3.99 -22.53 -15.25
C LYS A 193 -4.60 -23.28 -14.07
N ARG A 194 -5.88 -23.01 -13.84
CA ARG A 194 -6.68 -23.82 -12.96
C ARG A 194 -6.70 -25.21 -13.59
N GLU A 195 -5.71 -26.04 -13.27
CA GLU A 195 -5.83 -27.46 -13.43
C GLU A 195 -7.08 -27.83 -12.62
N ARG A 196 -8.08 -28.37 -13.33
CA ARG A 196 -9.23 -28.98 -12.67
C ARG A 196 -8.68 -30.19 -11.89
N VAL A 197 -8.26 -29.99 -10.65
CA VAL A 197 -7.82 -31.02 -9.69
C VAL A 197 -9.04 -31.71 -9.03
N ALA A 198 -10.22 -31.56 -9.57
CA ALA A 198 -11.38 -32.32 -9.15
C ALA A 198 -11.96 -33.08 -10.34
N ASN A 199 -11.36 -34.19 -10.69
CA ASN A 199 -12.15 -35.32 -11.12
C ASN A 199 -13.00 -35.67 -9.88
N ALA A 200 -14.33 -35.57 -10.02
CA ALA A 200 -15.23 -36.10 -9.04
C ALA A 200 -15.05 -37.62 -8.98
N THR A 201 -14.10 -38.07 -8.18
CA THR A 201 -14.09 -39.42 -7.67
C THR A 201 -15.29 -39.54 -6.77
N SER A 202 -16.28 -40.31 -7.21
CA SER A 202 -17.38 -40.77 -6.38
C SER A 202 -16.80 -41.67 -5.29
N GLU A 203 -16.27 -41.09 -4.23
CA GLU A 203 -16.04 -41.85 -3.01
C GLU A 203 -17.37 -42.02 -2.29
N SER A 204 -17.93 -43.22 -2.42
CA SER A 204 -18.96 -43.71 -1.56
C SER A 204 -18.37 -43.88 -0.15
N VAL A 205 -18.56 -42.88 0.70
CA VAL A 205 -18.40 -43.06 2.13
C VAL A 205 -19.53 -43.95 2.62
N GLY A 206 -19.17 -45.13 3.11
CA GLY A 206 -20.09 -46.15 3.62
C GLY A 206 -20.98 -45.61 4.75
N GLY A 207 -22.22 -45.93 4.64
CA GLY A 207 -23.22 -45.70 5.69
C GLY A 207 -24.62 -45.77 5.10
N ASP A 208 -25.25 -46.91 5.33
CA ASP A 208 -26.69 -47.17 5.19
C ASP A 208 -27.28 -47.21 3.77
N GLY A 209 -27.70 -48.43 3.37
CA GLY A 209 -28.11 -48.83 2.05
C GLY A 209 -29.37 -48.19 1.45
N THR A 210 -29.46 -46.86 1.45
CA THR A 210 -30.50 -46.16 0.68
C THR A 210 -29.92 -45.56 -0.58
N VAL A 211 -29.96 -46.33 -1.68
CA VAL A 211 -29.65 -45.85 -3.04
C VAL A 211 -30.60 -44.69 -3.37
N LYS A 212 -30.17 -43.44 -3.30
CA LYS A 212 -30.90 -42.31 -3.89
C LYS A 212 -30.96 -42.52 -5.41
N LYS A 213 -32.10 -43.00 -5.89
CA LYS A 213 -32.39 -43.09 -7.33
C LYS A 213 -32.27 -41.69 -7.93
N GLN A 214 -31.40 -41.53 -8.92
CA GLN A 214 -31.37 -40.30 -9.72
C GLN A 214 -32.75 -40.07 -10.34
N PRO A 215 -33.25 -38.83 -10.39
CA PRO A 215 -34.52 -38.53 -11.02
C PRO A 215 -34.42 -38.88 -12.51
N ARG A 216 -35.22 -39.86 -12.93
CA ARG A 216 -35.36 -40.22 -14.37
C ARG A 216 -35.96 -38.99 -15.07
N LYS A 217 -35.22 -38.42 -16.03
CA LYS A 217 -35.78 -37.43 -16.95
C LYS A 217 -36.86 -38.10 -17.79
N VAL A 218 -38.08 -37.92 -17.40
CA VAL A 218 -39.26 -38.38 -18.18
C VAL A 218 -39.36 -37.45 -19.38
N LYS A 219 -39.23 -37.98 -20.59
CA LYS A 219 -39.42 -37.25 -21.82
C LYS A 219 -40.87 -36.83 -21.90
N LYS A 220 -41.13 -35.52 -21.78
CA LYS A 220 -42.50 -34.99 -21.89
C LYS A 220 -42.98 -35.16 -23.32
N ILE A 221 -44.05 -35.93 -23.51
CA ILE A 221 -44.65 -36.18 -24.81
C ILE A 221 -45.50 -34.99 -25.21
N GLY A 222 -45.28 -34.46 -26.42
CA GLY A 222 -46.03 -33.31 -26.93
C GLY A 222 -47.52 -33.67 -27.19
N ARG A 223 -48.41 -32.72 -27.00
CA ARG A 223 -49.88 -32.93 -27.18
C ARG A 223 -50.25 -33.50 -28.56
N ASN A 224 -49.51 -33.23 -29.58
CA ASN A 224 -49.76 -33.66 -30.98
C ASN A 224 -48.95 -34.90 -31.39
N GLU A 225 -48.08 -35.41 -30.53
CA GLU A 225 -47.31 -36.65 -30.82
C GLU A 225 -48.19 -37.89 -30.71
N PRO A 226 -47.78 -39.00 -31.38
CA PRO A 226 -48.49 -40.29 -31.29
C PRO A 226 -48.53 -40.77 -29.82
N CYS A 227 -49.67 -41.29 -29.41
CA CYS A 227 -49.84 -41.77 -28.04
C CYS A 227 -48.95 -43.01 -27.80
N PRO A 228 -48.19 -43.07 -26.71
CA PRO A 228 -47.31 -44.19 -26.39
C PRO A 228 -48.06 -45.47 -26.04
N CYS A 229 -49.39 -45.43 -25.87
CA CYS A 229 -50.22 -46.62 -25.64
C CYS A 229 -50.43 -47.50 -26.90
N GLY A 230 -49.93 -47.09 -28.08
CA GLY A 230 -50.05 -47.84 -29.32
C GLY A 230 -51.41 -47.71 -30.03
N SER A 231 -52.29 -46.80 -29.60
CA SER A 231 -53.63 -46.62 -30.16
C SER A 231 -53.67 -45.90 -31.51
N GLY A 232 -52.53 -45.45 -32.07
CA GLY A 232 -52.45 -44.66 -33.30
C GLY A 232 -53.04 -43.25 -33.24
N LYS A 233 -53.59 -42.82 -32.08
CA LYS A 233 -54.21 -41.49 -31.88
C LYS A 233 -53.20 -40.50 -31.31
N LYS A 234 -53.38 -39.21 -31.57
CA LYS A 234 -52.57 -38.16 -30.97
C LYS A 234 -52.75 -38.18 -29.44
N TYR A 235 -51.67 -37.88 -28.67
CA TYR A 235 -51.67 -37.95 -27.20
C TYR A 235 -52.83 -37.20 -26.57
N LYS A 236 -53.17 -35.98 -27.04
CA LYS A 236 -54.32 -35.16 -26.58
C LYS A 236 -55.70 -35.83 -26.76
N ASN A 237 -55.82 -36.76 -27.69
CA ASN A 237 -57.07 -37.46 -28.01
C ASN A 237 -57.14 -38.87 -27.44
N CYS A 238 -56.14 -39.25 -26.62
CA CYS A 238 -56.02 -40.56 -25.99
C CYS A 238 -55.65 -40.42 -24.51
N CYS A 239 -54.50 -40.87 -24.09
CA CYS A 239 -54.08 -40.85 -22.67
C CYS A 239 -53.83 -39.44 -22.11
N GLY A 240 -53.61 -38.43 -22.94
CA GLY A 240 -53.45 -37.02 -22.55
C GLY A 240 -54.78 -36.21 -22.60
N ARG A 241 -55.94 -36.84 -22.63
CA ARG A 241 -57.23 -36.14 -22.75
C ARG A 241 -57.63 -35.44 -21.43
N ASN A 242 -57.18 -35.99 -20.31
CA ASN A 242 -57.47 -35.48 -18.96
C ASN A 242 -56.18 -35.09 -18.19
N ALA A 243 -55.06 -34.82 -18.87
CA ALA A 243 -53.79 -34.41 -18.27
C ALA A 243 -53.52 -32.90 -18.47
#